data_d21b37a362dc51f16c5166ca2e97856f
#
_entry.id   d21b37a362dc51f16c5166ca2e97856f
#
_cell.length_a   1.000
_cell.length_b   1.000
_cell.length_c   1.000
_cell.angle_alpha   90.00
_cell.angle_beta   90.00
_cell.angle_gamma   90.00
#
_symmetry.space_group_name_H-M   'P 1'
#
loop_
_entity.id
_entity.type
_entity.pdbx_description
1 polymer ?
#
loop_
_entity_poly.entity_id
_entity_poly.type
_entity_poly.pdbx_seq_one_letter_code
_entity_poly.pdbx_strand_id
1 'polypeptide(L)'
;MWYPLIGGWFTELPHPGDGEEERCFVRIYTQLDTWKKFQVGKRVARNGAGMADYILKLFDRELIRFSAKDTGDIPEISITHIDQDSLSLIPLGMEVTDKGLARWLKHRKIPRNRAYIHSFLAKTGLSANSTMGIIDVSKGLSLNDSYWVVREGDSKTFDQCNLYDNKFSELLANIAFTGYGSSVRTSVVSSPEFTTNGMLPKCWRRQSGKIYLYKGGTVGASNTGNEPYSEYYAWQIAQILGVNAIEYNIAKWKSRLCSKCEIFTSKDVSFVPVGNIVKQGGMQAVIDYYGTLDSKYRDMLEDMFVFDAVIANTDRHFGNFGFLVDAATNTLKAPAPLFDHGNSLFNFASPIEIESKDVFINFADIQAPVCYSNFFSVAKSCMKSRHREGLRHLLNFKLKKHPRYNLSSKRLKYIEIAVQKRASLLLEGETHSESELSFW
;
A
#
# COMPACT_ATOMS: atom_id res chain seq x y z
N MET A 1 -18.97 -21.97 -7.99
CA MET A 1 -17.59 -22.04 -7.47
C MET A 1 -17.02 -20.62 -7.60
N TRP A 2 -17.08 -19.83 -6.54
CA TRP A 2 -16.77 -18.39 -6.56
C TRP A 2 -15.35 -18.19 -6.08
N TYR A 3 -14.51 -17.60 -6.94
CA TYR A 3 -13.24 -17.03 -6.53
C TYR A 3 -13.45 -15.53 -6.22
N PRO A 4 -12.99 -15.01 -5.09
CA PRO A 4 -12.97 -13.58 -4.89
C PRO A 4 -11.83 -12.97 -5.70
N LEU A 5 -12.16 -12.19 -6.71
CA LEU A 5 -11.24 -11.28 -7.40
C LEU A 5 -10.83 -10.18 -6.44
N ILE A 6 -9.59 -10.21 -6.02
CA ILE A 6 -8.94 -9.15 -5.25
C ILE A 6 -8.31 -8.19 -6.26
N GLY A 7 -8.80 -6.97 -6.29
CA GLY A 7 -8.23 -5.90 -7.13
C GLY A 7 -9.19 -5.44 -8.23
N GLY A 8 -10.18 -4.63 -7.87
CA GLY A 8 -11.19 -4.17 -8.80
C GLY A 8 -10.77 -2.98 -9.64
N TRP A 9 -10.72 -3.18 -10.93
CA TRP A 9 -11.09 -2.17 -11.92
C TRP A 9 -12.32 -2.72 -12.63
N PHE A 10 -13.49 -2.11 -12.40
CA PHE A 10 -14.70 -2.44 -13.15
C PHE A 10 -14.61 -1.82 -14.54
N THR A 11 -14.56 -2.68 -15.57
CA THR A 11 -15.08 -2.36 -16.89
C THR A 11 -16.48 -2.96 -16.95
N GLU A 12 -17.45 -2.14 -17.35
CA GLU A 12 -18.84 -2.56 -17.58
C GLU A 12 -18.88 -3.72 -18.57
N LEU A 13 -19.52 -4.82 -18.17
CA LEU A 13 -19.96 -5.88 -19.06
C LEU A 13 -21.48 -5.84 -19.16
N PRO A 14 -22.08 -6.13 -20.33
CA PRO A 14 -23.51 -6.00 -20.55
C PRO A 14 -24.33 -7.05 -19.79
N HIS A 15 -25.52 -6.64 -19.33
CA HIS A 15 -26.50 -7.47 -18.66
C HIS A 15 -26.97 -8.66 -19.52
N PRO A 16 -27.11 -9.83 -18.92
CA PRO A 16 -28.12 -10.81 -19.37
C PRO A 16 -29.37 -10.74 -18.48
N GLY A 17 -30.52 -10.90 -19.08
CA GLY A 17 -31.83 -10.63 -18.53
C GLY A 17 -32.32 -11.60 -17.46
N ASP A 18 -33.33 -11.11 -16.80
CA ASP A 18 -34.43 -11.68 -16.02
C ASP A 18 -34.35 -13.09 -15.43
N GLY A 19 -34.43 -13.15 -14.08
CA GLY A 19 -35.09 -14.24 -13.41
C GLY A 19 -34.45 -14.81 -12.15
N GLU A 20 -35.09 -14.57 -11.03
CA GLU A 20 -35.09 -15.38 -9.80
C GLU A 20 -34.01 -15.23 -8.70
N GLU A 21 -32.90 -14.60 -8.91
CA GLU A 21 -31.89 -14.43 -7.81
C GLU A 21 -32.06 -13.16 -6.94
N GLU A 22 -32.87 -12.19 -7.34
CA GLU A 22 -33.10 -10.95 -6.58
C GLU A 22 -33.88 -11.11 -5.28
N ARG A 23 -34.59 -12.21 -5.09
CA ARG A 23 -35.47 -12.39 -3.90
C ARG A 23 -34.72 -12.79 -2.61
N CYS A 24 -33.49 -13.28 -2.69
CA CYS A 24 -32.73 -13.66 -1.50
C CYS A 24 -31.95 -12.48 -0.89
N PHE A 25 -31.54 -11.50 -1.67
CA PHE A 25 -30.77 -10.36 -1.16
C PHE A 25 -31.62 -9.28 -0.48
N VAL A 26 -32.87 -9.13 -0.87
CA VAL A 26 -33.78 -8.11 -0.31
C VAL A 26 -34.25 -8.47 1.11
N ARG A 27 -34.21 -9.73 1.49
CA ARG A 27 -34.69 -10.16 2.83
C ARG A 27 -33.71 -9.94 3.98
N ILE A 28 -32.45 -9.69 3.69
CA ILE A 28 -31.41 -9.39 4.71
C ILE A 28 -31.33 -7.88 5.01
N TYR A 29 -31.77 -7.03 4.07
CA TYR A 29 -31.72 -5.56 4.24
C TYR A 29 -32.94 -4.97 4.93
N THR A 30 -34.07 -5.67 4.99
CA THR A 30 -35.30 -5.16 5.62
C THR A 30 -35.35 -5.26 7.15
N GLN A 31 -34.40 -5.96 7.79
CA GLN A 31 -34.30 -5.97 9.26
C GLN A 31 -33.39 -4.87 9.85
N LEU A 32 -32.72 -4.07 9.04
CA LEU A 32 -31.87 -2.98 9.46
C LEU A 32 -32.58 -1.61 9.54
N ASP A 33 -33.84 -1.51 9.11
CA ASP A 33 -34.59 -0.26 9.10
C ASP A 33 -35.30 0.08 10.43
N THR A 34 -35.26 -0.80 11.42
CA THR A 34 -35.88 -0.57 12.75
C THR A 34 -34.99 0.19 13.72
N TRP A 35 -33.76 0.56 13.35
CA TRP A 35 -32.82 1.32 14.18
C TRP A 35 -32.76 2.82 13.88
N LYS A 36 -33.65 3.35 13.05
CA LYS A 36 -33.71 4.78 12.68
C LYS A 36 -34.46 5.69 13.65
N LYS A 37 -34.79 5.26 14.86
CA LYS A 37 -35.53 6.09 15.85
C LYS A 37 -34.83 6.30 17.18
N PHE A 38 -33.53 6.68 17.15
CA PHE A 38 -32.94 7.43 18.26
C PHE A 38 -32.14 8.61 17.72
N GLN A 39 -32.84 9.63 17.35
CA GLN A 39 -32.28 10.96 17.19
C GLN A 39 -32.13 11.60 18.56
N VAL A 40 -30.89 11.68 19.07
CA VAL A 40 -30.54 12.73 20.02
C VAL A 40 -29.61 13.67 19.30
N GLY A 41 -30.16 14.82 19.00
CA GLY A 41 -29.46 15.87 18.29
C GLY A 41 -28.29 16.44 19.06
N LYS A 42 -27.21 16.67 18.33
CA LYS A 42 -26.42 17.90 18.40
C LYS A 42 -25.90 18.15 16.99
N ARG A 43 -26.33 19.27 16.44
CA ARG A 43 -25.88 19.87 15.20
C ARG A 43 -24.35 19.97 15.25
N VAL A 44 -23.64 19.06 14.58
CA VAL A 44 -22.43 19.46 13.91
C VAL A 44 -22.91 20.39 12.82
N ALA A 45 -22.44 21.61 12.81
CA ALA A 45 -22.82 22.60 11.84
C ALA A 45 -22.75 21.98 10.45
N ARG A 46 -23.92 21.78 9.82
CA ARG A 46 -24.02 21.69 8.37
C ARG A 46 -23.64 23.09 7.90
N ASN A 47 -22.32 23.27 7.68
CA ASN A 47 -21.87 24.39 6.87
C ASN A 47 -22.59 24.21 5.54
N GLY A 48 -23.43 25.17 5.21
CA GLY A 48 -24.18 25.18 3.98
C GLY A 48 -23.27 25.03 2.78
N ALA A 49 -23.85 24.58 1.72
CA ALA A 49 -23.25 24.16 0.43
C ALA A 49 -22.37 25.23 -0.29
N GLY A 50 -21.48 25.91 0.41
CA GLY A 50 -20.51 26.87 -0.12
C GLY A 50 -19.13 26.24 -0.33
N MET A 51 -18.37 26.80 -1.27
CA MET A 51 -16.94 26.50 -1.42
C MET A 51 -16.17 27.09 -0.23
N ALA A 52 -15.16 26.37 0.25
CA ALA A 52 -14.22 26.86 1.24
C ALA A 52 -12.82 26.94 0.62
N ASP A 53 -12.01 27.89 1.09
CA ASP A 53 -10.70 28.18 0.49
C ASP A 53 -9.59 27.46 1.25
N TYR A 54 -8.67 26.90 0.48
CA TYR A 54 -7.56 26.06 0.94
C TYR A 54 -6.26 26.41 0.25
N ILE A 55 -5.17 25.99 0.88
CA ILE A 55 -3.82 26.13 0.35
C ILE A 55 -3.13 24.76 0.43
N LEU A 56 -2.64 24.27 -0.73
CA LEU A 56 -1.70 23.17 -0.79
C LEU A 56 -0.30 23.72 -0.53
N LYS A 57 0.41 23.14 0.44
CA LYS A 57 1.75 23.53 0.84
C LYS A 57 2.73 22.34 0.76
N LEU A 58 4.00 22.67 0.54
CA LEU A 58 5.14 21.81 0.80
C LEU A 58 5.97 22.46 1.92
N PHE A 59 6.10 21.79 3.06
CA PHE A 59 6.52 22.47 4.29
C PHE A 59 5.64 23.73 4.54
N ASP A 60 6.24 24.89 4.75
CA ASP A 60 5.48 26.13 4.90
C ASP A 60 5.33 26.93 3.58
N ARG A 61 5.91 26.45 2.48
CA ARG A 61 5.80 27.07 1.17
C ARG A 61 4.44 26.78 0.54
N GLU A 62 3.74 27.84 0.14
CA GLU A 62 2.47 27.75 -0.57
C GLU A 62 2.73 27.37 -2.04
N LEU A 63 1.97 26.40 -2.57
CA LEU A 63 2.09 25.95 -3.95
C LEU A 63 0.86 26.29 -4.78
N ILE A 64 -0.33 25.96 -4.25
CA ILE A 64 -1.62 26.13 -4.93
C ILE A 64 -2.65 26.64 -3.96
N ARG A 65 -3.35 27.72 -4.29
CA ARG A 65 -4.59 28.16 -3.63
C ARG A 65 -5.79 27.65 -4.41
N PHE A 66 -6.79 27.15 -3.74
CA PHE A 66 -7.97 26.59 -4.38
C PHE A 66 -9.21 26.68 -3.47
N SER A 67 -10.36 26.79 -4.10
CA SER A 67 -11.64 26.63 -3.40
C SER A 67 -12.14 25.20 -3.58
N ALA A 68 -12.71 24.62 -2.55
CA ALA A 68 -13.24 23.26 -2.56
C ALA A 68 -14.62 23.16 -1.97
N LYS A 69 -15.48 22.35 -2.60
CA LYS A 69 -16.78 21.93 -2.08
C LYS A 69 -16.76 20.40 -1.88
N ASP A 70 -17.17 19.97 -0.69
CA ASP A 70 -17.26 18.53 -0.39
C ASP A 70 -18.52 17.94 -1.03
N THR A 71 -18.36 17.40 -2.21
CA THR A 71 -19.42 16.71 -2.98
C THR A 71 -19.37 15.19 -2.81
N GLY A 72 -18.47 14.70 -1.94
CA GLY A 72 -18.32 13.27 -1.64
C GLY A 72 -16.91 12.77 -1.84
N ASP A 73 -16.77 11.66 -2.58
CA ASP A 73 -15.47 10.97 -2.77
C ASP A 73 -14.46 11.77 -3.60
N ILE A 74 -14.95 12.50 -4.59
CA ILE A 74 -14.14 13.44 -5.39
C ILE A 74 -14.72 14.83 -5.11
N PRO A 75 -13.96 15.75 -4.48
CA PRO A 75 -14.41 17.09 -4.22
C PRO A 75 -14.51 17.89 -5.53
N GLU A 76 -15.43 18.85 -5.56
CA GLU A 76 -15.43 19.89 -6.58
C GLU A 76 -14.34 20.91 -6.23
N ILE A 77 -13.39 21.14 -7.15
CA ILE A 77 -12.23 22.00 -6.95
C ILE A 77 -12.25 23.13 -7.99
N SER A 78 -11.83 24.31 -7.57
CA SER A 78 -11.47 25.44 -8.43
C SER A 78 -10.13 25.99 -7.97
N ILE A 79 -9.09 25.84 -8.79
CA ILE A 79 -7.76 26.42 -8.53
C ILE A 79 -7.87 27.94 -8.77
N THR A 80 -7.52 28.73 -7.75
CA THR A 80 -7.59 30.20 -7.79
C THR A 80 -6.22 30.84 -8.03
N HIS A 81 -5.13 30.17 -7.57
CA HIS A 81 -3.77 30.65 -7.77
C HIS A 81 -2.76 29.51 -7.76
N ILE A 82 -1.71 29.64 -8.56
CA ILE A 82 -0.57 28.72 -8.59
C ILE A 82 0.70 29.58 -8.46
N ASP A 83 1.55 29.25 -7.50
CA ASP A 83 2.86 29.87 -7.38
C ASP A 83 3.76 29.39 -8.51
N GLN A 84 4.03 30.28 -9.48
CA GLN A 84 4.81 29.96 -10.68
C GLN A 84 6.26 29.59 -10.37
N ASP A 85 6.84 30.16 -9.31
CA ASP A 85 8.21 29.87 -8.87
C ASP A 85 8.31 28.50 -8.17
N SER A 86 7.17 27.88 -7.86
CA SER A 86 7.08 26.59 -7.18
C SER A 86 6.55 25.45 -8.07
N LEU A 87 6.42 25.64 -9.38
CA LEU A 87 5.88 24.61 -10.28
C LEU A 87 6.67 23.29 -10.22
N SER A 88 7.99 23.36 -10.07
CA SER A 88 8.86 22.18 -9.93
C SER A 88 8.63 21.41 -8.60
N LEU A 89 8.01 22.06 -7.61
CA LEU A 89 7.73 21.50 -6.30
C LEU A 89 6.33 20.87 -6.18
N ILE A 90 5.52 20.94 -7.22
CA ILE A 90 4.20 20.29 -7.24
C ILE A 90 4.39 18.76 -7.17
N PRO A 91 3.52 18.03 -6.44
CA PRO A 91 3.66 16.58 -6.28
C PRO A 91 3.89 15.86 -7.61
N LEU A 92 4.94 15.04 -7.72
CA LEU A 92 5.29 14.33 -8.94
C LEU A 92 4.09 13.51 -9.45
N GLY A 93 3.79 13.66 -10.73
CA GLY A 93 2.66 13.01 -11.40
C GLY A 93 1.29 13.63 -11.12
N MET A 94 1.19 14.70 -10.33
CA MET A 94 -0.06 15.46 -10.22
C MET A 94 -0.22 16.40 -11.42
N GLU A 95 -1.34 16.28 -12.13
CA GLU A 95 -1.70 17.26 -13.16
C GLU A 95 -2.16 18.56 -12.48
N VAL A 96 -1.63 19.69 -12.92
CA VAL A 96 -1.97 21.02 -12.39
C VAL A 96 -3.29 21.50 -12.99
N THR A 97 -4.37 20.81 -12.64
CA THR A 97 -5.75 21.10 -13.07
C THR A 97 -6.69 20.84 -11.89
N ASP A 98 -7.90 21.40 -11.93
CA ASP A 98 -8.93 21.14 -10.91
C ASP A 98 -9.17 19.64 -10.71
N LYS A 99 -9.27 18.88 -11.81
CA LYS A 99 -9.44 17.42 -11.79
C LYS A 99 -8.21 16.69 -11.25
N GLY A 100 -7.01 17.16 -11.57
CA GLY A 100 -5.76 16.58 -11.08
C GLY A 100 -5.61 16.75 -9.58
N LEU A 101 -5.86 17.97 -9.09
CA LEU A 101 -5.84 18.27 -7.65
C LEU A 101 -6.94 17.51 -6.89
N ALA A 102 -8.16 17.43 -7.43
CA ALA A 102 -9.25 16.64 -6.84
C ALA A 102 -8.88 15.16 -6.70
N ARG A 103 -8.24 14.57 -7.72
CA ARG A 103 -7.72 13.18 -7.67
C ARG A 103 -6.61 13.02 -6.63
N TRP A 104 -5.69 13.97 -6.56
CA TRP A 104 -4.62 13.94 -5.56
C TRP A 104 -5.19 14.00 -4.14
N LEU A 105 -6.13 14.89 -3.85
CA LEU A 105 -6.83 14.97 -2.55
C LEU A 105 -7.57 13.68 -2.22
N LYS A 106 -8.23 13.05 -3.18
CA LYS A 106 -8.88 11.75 -3.01
C LYS A 106 -7.89 10.66 -2.54
N HIS A 107 -6.66 10.67 -3.06
CA HIS A 107 -5.62 9.72 -2.64
C HIS A 107 -4.96 10.08 -1.30
N ARG A 108 -5.29 11.24 -0.72
CA ARG A 108 -4.82 11.70 0.60
C ARG A 108 -5.80 11.33 1.73
N LYS A 109 -6.55 10.28 1.57
CA LYS A 109 -7.44 9.75 2.61
C LYS A 109 -7.38 8.23 2.68
N ILE A 110 -7.79 7.71 3.82
CA ILE A 110 -7.90 6.26 4.07
C ILE A 110 -8.80 5.59 3.03
N PRO A 111 -8.38 4.45 2.42
CA PRO A 111 -9.18 3.73 1.44
C PRO A 111 -10.49 3.19 2.03
N ARG A 112 -11.57 3.20 1.24
CA ARG A 112 -12.90 2.71 1.66
C ARG A 112 -12.92 1.23 2.04
N ASN A 113 -12.08 0.43 1.43
CA ASN A 113 -11.95 -1.02 1.67
C ASN A 113 -10.95 -1.37 2.78
N ARG A 114 -10.44 -0.37 3.52
CA ARG A 114 -9.60 -0.59 4.68
C ARG A 114 -10.36 -1.34 5.78
N ALA A 115 -9.73 -2.35 6.36
CA ALA A 115 -10.23 -3.00 7.56
C ALA A 115 -10.57 -1.97 8.65
N TYR A 116 -11.72 -2.15 9.27
CA TYR A 116 -12.23 -1.30 10.37
C TYR A 116 -12.47 0.18 10.05
N ILE A 117 -12.51 0.58 8.77
CA ILE A 117 -12.74 1.97 8.37
C ILE A 117 -14.02 2.57 8.98
N HIS A 118 -15.11 1.80 9.01
CA HIS A 118 -16.37 2.27 9.57
C HIS A 118 -16.26 2.56 11.06
N SER A 119 -15.61 1.69 11.82
CA SER A 119 -15.33 1.91 13.25
C SER A 119 -14.42 3.11 13.46
N PHE A 120 -13.40 3.27 12.62
CA PHE A 120 -12.44 4.37 12.68
C PHE A 120 -13.13 5.72 12.40
N LEU A 121 -13.87 5.84 11.31
CA LEU A 121 -14.53 7.08 10.91
C LEU A 121 -15.73 7.43 11.80
N ALA A 122 -16.49 6.44 12.27
CA ALA A 122 -17.59 6.69 13.22
C ALA A 122 -17.10 7.33 14.52
N LYS A 123 -15.91 6.93 15.01
CA LYS A 123 -15.30 7.53 16.21
C LYS A 123 -14.84 8.96 16.01
N THR A 124 -14.45 9.31 14.81
CA THR A 124 -14.00 10.67 14.46
C THR A 124 -15.16 11.56 14.00
N GLY A 125 -16.38 11.00 13.83
CA GLY A 125 -17.53 11.72 13.30
C GLY A 125 -17.44 12.04 11.82
N LEU A 126 -16.55 11.34 11.08
CA LEU A 126 -16.29 11.53 9.66
C LEU A 126 -16.98 10.47 8.81
N SER A 127 -17.17 10.78 7.53
CA SER A 127 -17.70 9.87 6.52
C SER A 127 -16.59 9.46 5.53
N ALA A 128 -16.55 8.19 5.14
CA ALA A 128 -15.65 7.70 4.08
C ALA A 128 -15.94 8.39 2.72
N ASN A 129 -17.13 8.95 2.56
CA ASN A 129 -17.54 9.67 1.36
C ASN A 129 -17.18 11.15 1.38
N SER A 130 -16.69 11.71 2.51
CA SER A 130 -16.33 13.12 2.65
C SER A 130 -14.82 13.28 2.56
N THR A 131 -14.33 13.59 1.37
CA THR A 131 -12.89 13.81 1.18
C THR A 131 -12.42 15.06 1.89
N MET A 132 -13.11 16.19 1.72
CA MET A 132 -12.71 17.44 2.36
C MET A 132 -12.91 17.39 3.88
N GLY A 133 -13.91 16.68 4.38
CA GLY A 133 -14.06 16.48 5.83
C GLY A 133 -12.91 15.70 6.44
N ILE A 134 -12.35 14.70 5.74
CA ILE A 134 -11.16 13.99 6.19
C ILE A 134 -9.91 14.88 6.07
N ILE A 135 -9.76 15.66 4.99
CA ILE A 135 -8.68 16.62 4.81
C ILE A 135 -8.68 17.70 5.88
N ASP A 136 -9.83 18.25 6.25
CA ASP A 136 -9.94 19.26 7.31
C ASP A 136 -9.34 18.80 8.65
N VAL A 137 -9.52 17.50 8.95
CA VAL A 137 -8.99 16.89 10.18
C VAL A 137 -7.53 16.49 10.02
N SER A 138 -7.21 15.75 8.96
CA SER A 138 -5.88 15.19 8.72
C SER A 138 -4.89 16.19 8.14
N LYS A 139 -5.37 17.34 7.64
CA LYS A 139 -4.63 18.29 6.80
C LYS A 139 -3.98 17.61 5.58
N GLY A 140 -4.48 16.44 5.18
CA GLY A 140 -3.86 15.63 4.14
C GLY A 140 -2.42 15.19 4.46
N LEU A 141 -1.96 15.31 5.69
CA LEU A 141 -0.61 14.91 6.11
C LEU A 141 -0.40 13.42 5.94
N SER A 142 0.76 13.02 5.44
CA SER A 142 1.15 11.63 5.20
C SER A 142 2.55 11.36 5.72
N LEU A 143 2.84 10.10 6.01
CA LEU A 143 4.21 9.64 6.26
C LEU A 143 4.94 9.25 4.96
N ASN A 144 4.38 9.57 3.80
CA ASN A 144 5.05 9.37 2.50
C ASN A 144 5.77 10.63 2.00
N ASP A 145 5.39 11.80 2.49
CA ASP A 145 5.90 13.08 1.99
C ASP A 145 5.63 14.23 2.97
N SER A 146 6.03 15.46 2.58
CA SER A 146 5.88 16.69 3.38
C SER A 146 4.84 17.66 2.79
N TYR A 147 3.94 17.17 1.92
CA TYR A 147 2.80 17.96 1.45
C TYR A 147 1.65 17.95 2.47
N TRP A 148 0.95 19.07 2.55
CA TRP A 148 -0.23 19.20 3.39
C TRP A 148 -1.18 20.28 2.88
N VAL A 149 -2.41 20.29 3.42
CA VAL A 149 -3.47 21.19 3.01
C VAL A 149 -4.02 21.90 4.23
N VAL A 150 -4.11 23.21 4.17
CA VAL A 150 -4.68 24.04 5.24
C VAL A 150 -5.84 24.88 4.71
N ARG A 151 -6.76 25.24 5.56
CA ARG A 151 -7.74 26.29 5.24
C ARG A 151 -7.05 27.63 5.15
N GLU A 152 -7.50 28.49 4.25
CA GLU A 152 -7.03 29.86 4.22
C GLU A 152 -7.22 30.53 5.58
N GLY A 153 -6.19 31.25 6.05
CA GLY A 153 -6.17 31.85 7.40
C GLY A 153 -5.70 30.92 8.53
N ASP A 154 -5.46 29.64 8.29
CA ASP A 154 -4.80 28.76 9.30
C ASP A 154 -3.33 29.20 9.47
N SER A 155 -2.96 29.66 10.68
CA SER A 155 -1.61 30.17 10.99
C SER A 155 -0.61 29.08 11.42
N LYS A 156 -1.00 27.82 11.40
CA LYS A 156 -0.12 26.71 11.80
C LYS A 156 1.01 26.53 10.82
N THR A 157 2.19 26.17 11.35
CA THR A 157 3.36 25.80 10.57
C THR A 157 3.44 24.29 10.36
N PHE A 158 4.22 23.84 9.38
CA PHE A 158 4.45 22.42 9.13
C PHE A 158 5.06 21.72 10.34
N ASP A 159 6.02 22.34 11.02
CA ASP A 159 6.68 21.78 12.20
C ASP A 159 5.71 21.52 13.35
N GLN A 160 4.66 22.34 13.50
CA GLN A 160 3.62 22.14 14.52
C GLN A 160 2.68 20.98 14.21
N CYS A 161 2.60 20.54 12.94
CA CYS A 161 1.56 19.62 12.49
C CYS A 161 2.09 18.32 11.88
N ASN A 162 3.33 18.30 11.34
CA ASN A 162 3.84 17.16 10.58
C ASN A 162 3.82 15.85 11.38
N LEU A 163 3.71 14.74 10.68
CA LEU A 163 3.63 13.40 11.29
C LEU A 163 5.00 12.81 11.66
N TYR A 164 6.09 13.41 11.20
CA TYR A 164 7.43 12.89 11.49
C TYR A 164 7.92 13.29 12.89
N ASP A 165 7.56 14.46 13.39
CA ASP A 165 8.03 14.97 14.68
C ASP A 165 6.97 14.91 15.76
N ASN A 166 5.68 14.98 15.38
CA ASN A 166 4.58 15.09 16.32
C ASN A 166 4.05 13.72 16.78
N LYS A 167 3.39 13.68 17.94
CA LYS A 167 2.88 12.45 18.54
C LYS A 167 1.69 11.90 17.75
N PHE A 168 1.59 10.60 17.65
CA PHE A 168 0.43 9.89 17.11
C PHE A 168 -0.65 9.66 18.17
N SER A 169 -1.90 9.58 17.73
CA SER A 169 -3.01 9.19 18.60
C SER A 169 -2.99 7.67 18.81
N GLU A 170 -2.64 7.21 20.03
CA GLU A 170 -2.67 5.78 20.33
C GLU A 170 -4.10 5.21 20.25
N LEU A 171 -5.12 6.01 20.54
CA LEU A 171 -6.51 5.61 20.40
C LEU A 171 -6.87 5.36 18.93
N LEU A 172 -6.52 6.27 18.03
CA LEU A 172 -6.78 6.11 16.60
C LEU A 172 -6.00 4.92 16.03
N ALA A 173 -4.74 4.76 16.40
CA ALA A 173 -3.94 3.60 16.04
C ALA A 173 -4.59 2.29 16.51
N ASN A 174 -5.10 2.23 17.74
CA ASN A 174 -5.81 1.07 18.25
C ASN A 174 -7.08 0.74 17.44
N ILE A 175 -7.90 1.74 17.13
CA ILE A 175 -9.13 1.53 16.34
C ILE A 175 -8.79 1.06 14.93
N ALA A 176 -7.84 1.70 14.27
CA ALA A 176 -7.41 1.33 12.92
C ALA A 176 -6.83 -0.08 12.83
N PHE A 177 -6.24 -0.58 13.91
CA PHE A 177 -5.62 -1.90 13.95
C PHE A 177 -6.57 -3.01 14.43
N THR A 178 -7.48 -2.71 15.37
CA THR A 178 -8.32 -3.73 16.04
C THR A 178 -9.80 -3.61 15.71
N GLY A 179 -10.26 -2.46 15.26
CA GLY A 179 -11.68 -2.11 15.14
C GLY A 179 -12.32 -1.67 16.47
N TYR A 180 -11.61 -1.80 17.59
CA TYR A 180 -12.13 -1.50 18.92
C TYR A 180 -11.55 -0.20 19.47
N GLY A 181 -12.40 0.60 20.10
CA GLY A 181 -12.02 1.84 20.77
C GLY A 181 -12.93 2.13 21.96
N SER A 182 -12.51 3.06 22.82
CA SER A 182 -13.34 3.53 23.93
C SER A 182 -14.62 4.19 23.40
N SER A 183 -15.69 4.18 24.20
CA SER A 183 -16.96 4.86 23.88
C SER A 183 -16.83 6.38 23.87
N VAL A 184 -15.77 6.94 24.44
CA VAL A 184 -15.54 8.39 24.55
C VAL A 184 -15.15 8.95 23.19
N ARG A 185 -15.85 9.97 22.72
CA ARG A 185 -15.44 10.81 21.59
C ARG A 185 -14.21 11.61 22.02
N THR A 186 -13.11 11.47 21.31
CA THR A 186 -11.92 12.30 21.51
C THR A 186 -11.93 13.47 20.54
N SER A 187 -11.32 14.58 20.94
CA SER A 187 -10.92 15.63 19.98
C SER A 187 -10.07 14.99 18.90
N VAL A 188 -10.45 15.19 17.65
CA VAL A 188 -9.76 14.55 16.52
C VAL A 188 -8.49 15.32 16.26
N VAL A 189 -7.36 14.67 16.52
CA VAL A 189 -6.03 15.16 16.18
C VAL A 189 -5.59 14.45 14.90
N SER A 190 -4.80 15.11 14.04
CA SER A 190 -4.22 14.49 12.87
C SER A 190 -3.43 13.24 13.27
N SER A 191 -3.60 12.17 12.51
CA SER A 191 -2.96 10.87 12.75
C SER A 191 -2.65 10.22 11.41
N PRO A 192 -1.52 9.49 11.26
CA PRO A 192 -1.14 8.88 9.99
C PRO A 192 -2.19 7.87 9.47
N GLU A 193 -3.04 7.33 10.32
CA GLU A 193 -4.08 6.38 9.94
C GLU A 193 -5.09 6.97 8.94
N PHE A 194 -5.29 8.30 8.93
CA PHE A 194 -6.20 8.97 7.99
C PHE A 194 -5.73 8.90 6.53
N THR A 195 -4.43 8.73 6.30
CA THR A 195 -3.83 8.82 4.96
C THR A 195 -3.04 7.58 4.56
N THR A 196 -2.94 6.57 5.44
CA THR A 196 -2.22 5.34 5.16
C THR A 196 -2.99 4.45 4.19
N ASN A 197 -2.36 4.00 3.11
CA ASN A 197 -2.96 3.16 2.07
C ASN A 197 -3.02 1.66 2.44
N GLY A 198 -3.76 0.89 1.64
CA GLY A 198 -3.89 -0.58 1.69
C GLY A 198 -5.04 -1.07 2.57
N MET A 199 -5.46 -2.32 2.38
CA MET A 199 -6.70 -2.89 2.93
C MET A 199 -6.55 -3.52 4.31
N LEU A 200 -5.40 -4.11 4.63
CA LEU A 200 -5.18 -4.84 5.87
C LEU A 200 -5.21 -3.94 7.10
N PRO A 201 -5.55 -4.49 8.29
CA PRO A 201 -5.43 -3.76 9.55
C PRO A 201 -4.02 -3.25 9.73
N LYS A 202 -3.83 -1.96 9.94
CA LYS A 202 -2.50 -1.40 10.17
C LYS A 202 -2.55 -0.10 10.95
N CYS A 203 -1.47 0.18 11.65
CA CYS A 203 -1.28 1.43 12.38
C CYS A 203 0.21 1.79 12.48
N TRP A 204 0.45 3.06 12.74
CA TRP A 204 1.78 3.57 12.98
C TRP A 204 2.03 3.78 14.47
N ARG A 205 3.24 3.48 14.91
CA ARG A 205 3.64 3.64 16.32
C ARG A 205 5.04 4.19 16.43
N ARG A 206 5.25 5.00 17.46
CA ARG A 206 6.59 5.45 17.85
C ARG A 206 7.13 4.56 18.96
N GLN A 207 8.36 4.09 18.77
CA GLN A 207 9.09 3.33 19.78
C GLN A 207 10.55 3.74 19.78
N SER A 208 11.09 4.13 20.93
CA SER A 208 12.51 4.50 21.08
C SER A 208 12.98 5.51 20.04
N GLY A 209 12.17 6.54 19.77
CA GLY A 209 12.50 7.60 18.80
C GLY A 209 12.24 7.24 17.32
N LYS A 210 11.96 5.98 17.00
CA LYS A 210 11.70 5.51 15.64
C LYS A 210 10.21 5.34 15.36
N ILE A 211 9.84 5.41 14.09
CA ILE A 211 8.48 5.22 13.61
C ILE A 211 8.38 3.84 12.96
N TYR A 212 7.38 3.07 13.38
CA TYR A 212 7.15 1.72 12.86
C TYR A 212 5.72 1.55 12.36
N LEU A 213 5.58 0.90 11.21
CA LEU A 213 4.31 0.35 10.73
C LEU A 213 4.08 -1.03 11.35
N TYR A 214 2.90 -1.21 11.93
CA TYR A 214 2.36 -2.50 12.36
C TYR A 214 1.25 -2.89 11.39
N LYS A 215 1.40 -4.02 10.69
CA LYS A 215 0.46 -4.50 9.68
C LYS A 215 0.01 -5.91 10.05
N GLY A 216 -1.29 -6.06 10.37
CA GLY A 216 -1.92 -7.35 10.63
C GLY A 216 -2.16 -8.12 9.33
N GLY A 217 -2.47 -9.39 9.46
CA GLY A 217 -2.92 -10.20 8.34
C GLY A 217 -4.43 -10.10 8.11
N THR A 218 -4.91 -10.77 7.07
CA THR A 218 -6.33 -10.92 6.72
C THR A 218 -7.10 -11.56 7.89
N VAL A 219 -8.36 -11.19 8.05
CA VAL A 219 -9.23 -11.70 9.12
C VAL A 219 -10.54 -12.21 8.51
N GLY A 220 -11.05 -13.33 9.03
CA GLY A 220 -12.43 -13.79 8.75
C GLY A 220 -12.59 -14.89 7.71
N ALA A 221 -11.51 -15.40 7.09
CA ALA A 221 -11.55 -16.56 6.20
C ALA A 221 -10.61 -17.67 6.71
N SER A 222 -10.80 -18.89 6.24
CA SER A 222 -9.87 -19.99 6.53
C SER A 222 -8.47 -19.66 6.02
N ASN A 223 -7.44 -20.07 6.75
CA ASN A 223 -6.03 -19.85 6.41
C ASN A 223 -5.63 -18.37 6.23
N THR A 224 -6.23 -17.47 6.97
CA THR A 224 -5.94 -16.05 6.99
C THR A 224 -4.85 -15.69 7.97
N GLY A 225 -4.31 -14.47 7.86
CA GLY A 225 -3.36 -13.93 8.82
C GLY A 225 -1.91 -14.34 8.58
N ASN A 226 -1.58 -14.92 7.41
CA ASN A 226 -0.23 -15.37 7.08
C ASN A 226 0.67 -14.27 6.49
N GLU A 227 0.12 -13.13 6.08
CA GLU A 227 0.86 -12.02 5.46
C GLU A 227 2.05 -11.54 6.32
N PRO A 228 1.95 -11.42 7.67
CA PRO A 228 3.10 -11.06 8.49
C PRO A 228 4.27 -12.04 8.40
N TYR A 229 3.99 -13.32 8.24
CA TYR A 229 5.01 -14.34 8.04
C TYR A 229 5.67 -14.22 6.67
N SER A 230 4.86 -13.98 5.63
CA SER A 230 5.37 -13.79 4.27
C SER A 230 6.32 -12.61 4.20
N GLU A 231 5.98 -11.46 4.79
CA GLU A 231 6.86 -10.29 4.86
C GLU A 231 8.19 -10.61 5.57
N TYR A 232 8.14 -11.27 6.72
CA TYR A 232 9.33 -11.65 7.48
C TYR A 232 10.25 -12.63 6.75
N TYR A 233 9.67 -13.65 6.13
CA TYR A 233 10.47 -14.66 5.42
C TYR A 233 10.93 -14.17 4.04
N ALA A 234 10.16 -13.34 3.34
CA ALA A 234 10.58 -12.71 2.10
C ALA A 234 11.79 -11.79 2.30
N TRP A 235 11.84 -11.03 3.40
CA TRP A 235 13.01 -10.24 3.76
C TRP A 235 14.28 -11.09 3.89
N GLN A 236 14.22 -12.30 4.48
CA GLN A 236 15.38 -13.20 4.56
C GLN A 236 15.89 -13.61 3.17
N ILE A 237 14.98 -13.87 2.23
CA ILE A 237 15.33 -14.20 0.84
C ILE A 237 15.95 -12.97 0.15
N ALA A 238 15.40 -11.77 0.36
CA ALA A 238 15.97 -10.54 -0.17
C ALA A 238 17.42 -10.33 0.27
N GLN A 239 17.75 -10.62 1.54
CA GLN A 239 19.12 -10.54 2.06
C GLN A 239 20.08 -11.48 1.33
N ILE A 240 19.63 -12.71 0.99
CA ILE A 240 20.46 -13.69 0.27
C ILE A 240 20.65 -13.27 -1.18
N LEU A 241 19.63 -12.69 -1.80
CA LEU A 241 19.70 -12.18 -3.18
C LEU A 241 20.46 -10.85 -3.29
N GLY A 242 20.78 -10.20 -2.18
CA GLY A 242 21.37 -8.86 -2.17
C GLY A 242 20.40 -7.75 -2.62
N VAL A 243 19.10 -7.99 -2.54
CA VAL A 243 18.05 -7.05 -2.95
C VAL A 243 17.75 -6.05 -1.83
N ASN A 244 17.68 -4.77 -2.18
CA ASN A 244 17.32 -3.72 -1.25
C ASN A 244 15.83 -3.77 -0.92
N ALA A 245 15.48 -4.43 0.17
CA ALA A 245 14.12 -4.57 0.68
C ALA A 245 14.02 -4.15 2.15
N ILE A 246 12.84 -3.72 2.55
CA ILE A 246 12.55 -3.34 3.94
C ILE A 246 12.73 -4.55 4.87
N GLU A 247 13.40 -4.31 5.99
CA GLU A 247 13.47 -5.29 7.08
C GLU A 247 12.14 -5.42 7.78
N TYR A 248 11.61 -6.65 7.83
CA TYR A 248 10.42 -6.98 8.58
C TYR A 248 10.73 -7.88 9.77
N ASN A 249 10.06 -7.61 10.89
CA ASN A 249 10.01 -8.49 12.04
C ASN A 249 8.56 -8.89 12.34
N ILE A 250 8.36 -9.99 13.05
CA ILE A 250 7.04 -10.40 13.51
C ILE A 250 6.85 -9.89 14.94
N ALA A 251 5.71 -9.27 15.19
CA ALA A 251 5.34 -8.76 16.50
C ALA A 251 3.90 -9.17 16.87
N LYS A 252 3.54 -8.93 18.12
CA LYS A 252 2.17 -9.02 18.58
C LYS A 252 1.79 -7.72 19.26
N TRP A 253 0.72 -7.09 18.78
CA TRP A 253 0.17 -5.88 19.38
C TRP A 253 -1.33 -6.02 19.57
N LYS A 254 -1.84 -5.58 20.73
CA LYS A 254 -3.27 -5.75 21.09
C LYS A 254 -3.77 -7.17 20.81
N SER A 255 -2.98 -8.17 21.21
CA SER A 255 -3.24 -9.60 21.02
C SER A 255 -3.29 -10.10 19.59
N ARG A 256 -3.01 -9.27 18.57
CA ARG A 256 -2.99 -9.65 17.16
C ARG A 256 -1.55 -9.77 16.64
N LEU A 257 -1.28 -10.84 15.89
CA LEU A 257 -0.04 -11.00 15.15
C LEU A 257 0.05 -9.98 14.04
N CYS A 258 1.24 -9.44 13.82
CA CYS A 258 1.50 -8.46 12.77
C CYS A 258 2.97 -8.51 12.32
N SER A 259 3.23 -8.05 11.12
CA SER A 259 4.56 -7.62 10.74
C SER A 259 4.82 -6.22 11.30
N LYS A 260 6.10 -5.94 11.52
CA LYS A 260 6.61 -4.67 12.01
C LYS A 260 7.80 -4.27 11.15
N CYS A 261 7.76 -3.09 10.55
CA CYS A 261 8.89 -2.50 9.83
C CYS A 261 9.10 -1.04 10.22
N GLU A 262 10.34 -0.58 10.14
CA GLU A 262 10.67 0.83 10.32
C GLU A 262 10.26 1.63 9.09
N ILE A 263 9.88 2.87 9.27
CA ILE A 263 9.61 3.81 8.17
C ILE A 263 10.88 4.07 7.37
N PHE A 264 10.76 4.16 6.06
CA PHE A 264 11.89 4.45 5.15
C PHE A 264 11.86 5.86 4.56
N THR A 265 10.87 6.67 4.93
CA THR A 265 10.72 8.08 4.57
C THR A 265 11.07 8.98 5.76
N SER A 266 11.26 10.27 5.49
CA SER A 266 11.49 11.30 6.50
C SER A 266 10.86 12.63 6.05
N LYS A 267 10.99 13.69 6.84
CA LYS A 267 10.62 15.04 6.40
C LYS A 267 11.29 15.42 5.08
N ASP A 268 12.55 15.01 4.93
CA ASP A 268 13.43 15.41 3.82
C ASP A 268 13.43 14.41 2.66
N VAL A 269 12.84 13.22 2.86
CA VAL A 269 12.82 12.13 1.88
C VAL A 269 11.42 11.59 1.73
N SER A 270 10.81 11.89 0.60
CA SER A 270 9.48 11.44 0.22
C SER A 270 9.52 10.10 -0.52
N PHE A 271 8.44 9.35 -0.49
CA PHE A 271 8.20 8.19 -1.35
C PHE A 271 7.15 8.51 -2.41
N VAL A 272 7.51 8.30 -3.67
CA VAL A 272 6.60 8.44 -4.81
C VAL A 272 6.45 7.08 -5.50
N PRO A 273 5.26 6.45 -5.44
CA PRO A 273 4.98 5.23 -6.19
C PRO A 273 5.13 5.46 -7.69
N VAL A 274 5.63 4.48 -8.43
CA VAL A 274 5.76 4.58 -9.89
C VAL A 274 4.41 4.84 -10.57
N GLY A 275 3.31 4.31 -10.04
CA GLY A 275 1.96 4.54 -10.55
C GLY A 275 1.46 6.00 -10.47
N ASN A 276 2.12 6.85 -9.68
CA ASN A 276 1.85 8.29 -9.70
C ASN A 276 2.44 8.96 -10.94
N ILE A 277 3.54 8.44 -11.48
CA ILE A 277 4.27 8.99 -12.63
C ILE A 277 3.80 8.31 -13.92
N VAL A 278 3.83 6.96 -13.95
CA VAL A 278 3.41 6.17 -15.11
C VAL A 278 1.97 5.71 -14.91
N LYS A 279 1.03 6.42 -15.52
CA LYS A 279 -0.42 6.21 -15.32
C LYS A 279 -1.07 5.28 -16.33
N GLN A 280 -0.43 5.05 -17.48
CA GLN A 280 -0.97 4.27 -18.60
C GLN A 280 0.15 3.45 -19.24
N GLY A 281 -0.20 2.44 -20.04
CA GLY A 281 0.75 1.62 -20.80
C GLY A 281 1.28 0.39 -20.03
N GLY A 282 0.83 0.15 -18.80
CA GLY A 282 1.16 -1.05 -18.05
C GLY A 282 2.63 -1.17 -17.67
N MET A 283 3.11 -2.42 -17.50
CA MET A 283 4.51 -2.67 -17.09
C MET A 283 5.51 -2.25 -18.17
N GLN A 284 5.16 -2.34 -19.46
CA GLN A 284 6.07 -1.89 -20.52
C GLN A 284 6.39 -0.40 -20.40
N ALA A 285 5.38 0.45 -20.18
CA ALA A 285 5.62 1.88 -19.97
C ALA A 285 6.46 2.17 -18.70
N VAL A 286 6.36 1.33 -17.68
CA VAL A 286 7.25 1.41 -16.51
C VAL A 286 8.68 1.07 -16.89
N ILE A 287 8.89 -0.02 -17.62
CA ILE A 287 10.23 -0.43 -18.11
C ILE A 287 10.83 0.69 -18.95
N ASP A 288 10.09 1.21 -19.92
CA ASP A 288 10.52 2.30 -20.79
C ASP A 288 10.91 3.55 -19.97
N TYR A 289 10.08 3.93 -18.98
CA TYR A 289 10.38 5.06 -18.10
C TYR A 289 11.66 4.84 -17.29
N TYR A 290 11.84 3.63 -16.68
CA TYR A 290 13.06 3.29 -15.96
C TYR A 290 14.28 3.27 -16.87
N GLY A 291 14.10 2.94 -18.16
CA GLY A 291 15.13 3.01 -19.20
C GLY A 291 15.69 4.42 -19.43
N THR A 292 14.90 5.48 -19.16
CA THR A 292 15.34 6.88 -19.24
C THR A 292 16.13 7.35 -18.02
N LEU A 293 16.16 6.56 -16.94
CA LEU A 293 16.79 6.93 -15.67
C LEU A 293 18.20 6.32 -15.53
N ASP A 294 18.93 6.75 -14.49
CA ASP A 294 20.23 6.18 -14.14
C ASP A 294 20.16 4.67 -13.92
N SER A 295 21.27 3.96 -14.13
CA SER A 295 21.37 2.50 -14.00
C SER A 295 20.88 1.97 -12.65
N LYS A 296 21.09 2.71 -11.54
CA LYS A 296 20.62 2.32 -10.20
C LYS A 296 19.11 2.07 -10.12
N TYR A 297 18.31 2.79 -10.91
CA TYR A 297 16.85 2.61 -10.97
C TYR A 297 16.50 1.34 -11.76
N ARG A 298 17.15 1.13 -12.91
CA ARG A 298 16.99 -0.09 -13.70
C ARG A 298 17.40 -1.33 -12.92
N ASP A 299 18.55 -1.27 -12.25
CA ASP A 299 19.05 -2.36 -11.41
C ASP A 299 18.01 -2.76 -10.34
N MET A 300 17.34 -1.77 -9.72
CA MET A 300 16.30 -2.05 -8.73
C MET A 300 15.05 -2.68 -9.32
N LEU A 301 14.65 -2.29 -10.54
CA LEU A 301 13.52 -2.90 -11.23
C LEU A 301 13.81 -4.36 -11.62
N GLU A 302 15.03 -4.64 -12.10
CA GLU A 302 15.52 -6.00 -12.39
C GLU A 302 15.58 -6.85 -11.12
N ASP A 303 16.12 -6.29 -10.01
CA ASP A 303 16.14 -6.95 -8.70
C ASP A 303 14.72 -7.32 -8.24
N MET A 304 13.75 -6.42 -8.45
CA MET A 304 12.35 -6.66 -8.13
C MET A 304 11.77 -7.83 -8.92
N PHE A 305 12.01 -7.91 -10.22
CA PHE A 305 11.48 -9.00 -11.04
C PHE A 305 12.07 -10.37 -10.63
N VAL A 306 13.37 -10.43 -10.37
CA VAL A 306 14.02 -11.66 -9.91
C VAL A 306 13.52 -12.04 -8.50
N PHE A 307 13.45 -11.08 -7.59
CA PHE A 307 12.96 -11.30 -6.25
C PHE A 307 11.51 -11.77 -6.22
N ASP A 308 10.61 -11.08 -6.92
CA ASP A 308 9.20 -11.46 -6.99
C ASP A 308 9.00 -12.83 -7.65
N ALA A 309 9.86 -13.19 -8.62
CA ALA A 309 9.86 -14.52 -9.20
C ALA A 309 10.24 -15.62 -8.19
N VAL A 310 11.18 -15.36 -7.29
CA VAL A 310 11.58 -16.32 -6.25
C VAL A 310 10.52 -16.47 -5.18
N ILE A 311 10.00 -15.35 -4.65
CA ILE A 311 9.04 -15.36 -3.55
C ILE A 311 7.59 -15.57 -4.00
N ALA A 312 7.33 -15.64 -5.32
CA ALA A 312 5.98 -15.68 -5.92
C ALA A 312 5.09 -14.55 -5.40
N ASN A 313 5.53 -13.31 -5.50
CA ASN A 313 4.74 -12.17 -5.06
C ASN A 313 3.62 -11.87 -6.07
N THR A 314 2.41 -12.27 -5.76
CA THR A 314 1.25 -12.13 -6.65
C THR A 314 0.63 -10.74 -6.65
N ASP A 315 1.10 -9.80 -5.82
CA ASP A 315 0.47 -8.49 -5.62
C ASP A 315 1.44 -7.30 -5.78
N ARG A 316 2.47 -7.44 -6.61
CA ARG A 316 3.37 -6.33 -6.96
C ARG A 316 2.66 -5.36 -7.90
N HIS A 317 1.86 -4.45 -7.37
CA HIS A 317 1.23 -3.39 -8.14
C HIS A 317 2.06 -2.09 -8.11
N PHE A 318 1.76 -1.14 -9.00
CA PHE A 318 2.50 0.12 -9.17
C PHE A 318 2.49 1.07 -7.96
N GLY A 319 1.79 0.73 -6.90
CA GLY A 319 1.84 1.42 -5.61
C GLY A 319 2.92 0.88 -4.66
N ASN A 320 3.50 -0.30 -4.94
CA ASN A 320 4.38 -1.04 -4.03
C ASN A 320 5.87 -0.95 -4.40
N PHE A 321 6.23 -0.11 -5.36
CA PHE A 321 7.60 0.25 -5.71
C PHE A 321 7.65 1.63 -6.36
N GLY A 322 8.82 2.24 -6.43
CA GLY A 322 8.98 3.59 -6.98
C GLY A 322 10.23 4.28 -6.47
N PHE A 323 10.11 5.53 -6.09
CA PHE A 323 11.24 6.43 -5.92
C PHE A 323 11.28 7.08 -4.54
N LEU A 324 12.47 7.20 -4.00
CA LEU A 324 12.78 8.18 -2.96
C LEU A 324 13.08 9.51 -3.65
N VAL A 325 12.45 10.55 -3.15
CA VAL A 325 12.49 11.90 -3.70
C VAL A 325 12.97 12.87 -2.63
N ASP A 326 13.87 13.75 -2.98
CA ASP A 326 14.26 14.86 -2.10
C ASP A 326 13.07 15.80 -1.92
N ALA A 327 12.60 15.98 -0.70
CA ALA A 327 11.38 16.73 -0.42
C ALA A 327 11.54 18.24 -0.70
N ALA A 328 12.74 18.80 -0.54
CA ALA A 328 12.97 20.23 -0.74
C ALA A 328 13.04 20.62 -2.23
N THR A 329 13.57 19.72 -3.08
CA THR A 329 13.80 19.97 -4.49
C THR A 329 12.82 19.22 -5.41
N ASN A 330 12.07 18.27 -4.86
CA ASN A 330 11.16 17.37 -5.58
C ASN A 330 11.85 16.56 -6.71
N THR A 331 13.15 16.24 -6.53
CA THR A 331 13.95 15.50 -7.50
C THR A 331 14.18 14.05 -7.06
N LEU A 332 14.33 13.14 -8.03
CA LEU A 332 14.61 11.73 -7.75
C LEU A 332 15.97 11.58 -7.06
N LYS A 333 16.02 10.93 -5.90
CA LYS A 333 17.21 10.71 -5.08
C LYS A 333 17.77 9.30 -5.21
N ALA A 334 16.89 8.30 -5.08
CA ALA A 334 17.23 6.88 -5.14
C ALA A 334 16.00 6.05 -5.50
N PRO A 335 16.15 4.79 -5.95
CA PRO A 335 15.05 3.85 -5.93
C PRO A 335 14.61 3.57 -4.48
N ALA A 336 13.30 3.44 -4.26
CA ALA A 336 12.78 3.07 -2.95
C ALA A 336 13.11 1.59 -2.65
N PRO A 337 13.38 1.21 -1.40
CA PRO A 337 13.51 -0.20 -1.04
C PRO A 337 12.20 -0.92 -1.33
N LEU A 338 12.28 -2.21 -1.70
CA LEU A 338 11.09 -3.03 -1.94
C LEU A 338 10.35 -3.31 -0.62
N PHE A 339 9.04 -3.24 -0.66
CA PHE A 339 8.17 -3.44 0.51
C PHE A 339 6.86 -4.12 0.10
N ASP A 340 6.03 -4.42 1.07
CA ASP A 340 4.71 -5.06 0.90
C ASP A 340 4.79 -6.43 0.22
N HIS A 341 5.44 -7.39 0.92
CA HIS A 341 5.60 -8.77 0.48
C HIS A 341 4.57 -9.71 1.10
N GLY A 342 3.48 -9.19 1.65
CA GLY A 342 2.47 -9.96 2.36
C GLY A 342 1.81 -11.04 1.49
N ASN A 343 1.59 -10.74 0.20
CA ASN A 343 1.01 -11.66 -0.77
C ASN A 343 2.08 -12.47 -1.53
N SER A 344 3.05 -13.00 -0.80
CA SER A 344 4.12 -13.85 -1.31
C SER A 344 4.22 -15.15 -0.52
N LEU A 345 5.16 -16.00 -0.91
CA LEU A 345 5.49 -17.26 -0.23
C LEU A 345 4.24 -18.13 0.04
N PHE A 346 3.30 -18.07 -0.92
CA PHE A 346 2.11 -18.93 -0.92
C PHE A 346 1.24 -18.74 0.34
N ASN A 347 1.09 -17.50 0.81
CA ASN A 347 0.35 -17.16 2.03
C ASN A 347 -1.11 -17.65 1.99
N PHE A 348 -1.73 -17.71 0.81
CA PHE A 348 -3.11 -18.16 0.61
C PHE A 348 -3.27 -19.69 0.55
N ALA A 349 -2.16 -20.48 0.57
CA ALA A 349 -2.28 -21.94 0.58
C ALA A 349 -3.12 -22.40 1.78
N SER A 350 -4.24 -23.07 1.51
CA SER A 350 -5.19 -23.60 2.48
C SER A 350 -4.64 -24.88 3.16
N PRO A 351 -5.32 -25.42 4.17
CA PRO A 351 -4.97 -26.73 4.72
C PRO A 351 -4.92 -27.85 3.67
N ILE A 352 -5.75 -27.77 2.61
CA ILE A 352 -5.76 -28.76 1.52
C ILE A 352 -4.45 -28.68 0.71
N GLU A 353 -4.02 -27.49 0.32
CA GLU A 353 -2.76 -27.31 -0.41
C GLU A 353 -1.53 -27.71 0.42
N ILE A 354 -1.64 -27.69 1.76
CA ILE A 354 -0.55 -28.11 2.67
C ILE A 354 -0.64 -29.60 3.02
N GLU A 355 -1.64 -30.32 2.56
CA GLU A 355 -1.84 -31.74 2.88
C GLU A 355 -0.64 -32.60 2.44
N SER A 356 -0.12 -32.39 1.24
CA SER A 356 1.08 -33.06 0.74
C SER A 356 2.05 -32.09 0.07
N LYS A 357 3.31 -32.54 -0.11
CA LYS A 357 4.33 -31.77 -0.81
C LYS A 357 3.91 -31.51 -2.26
N ASP A 358 3.39 -32.52 -2.95
CA ASP A 358 3.11 -32.43 -4.38
C ASP A 358 1.91 -31.50 -4.66
N VAL A 359 0.88 -31.55 -3.81
CA VAL A 359 -0.25 -30.62 -3.89
C VAL A 359 0.22 -29.18 -3.65
N PHE A 360 1.10 -28.95 -2.66
CA PHE A 360 1.64 -27.63 -2.38
C PHE A 360 2.50 -27.11 -3.55
N ILE A 361 3.34 -27.94 -4.14
CA ILE A 361 4.20 -27.55 -5.27
C ILE A 361 3.35 -27.23 -6.50
N ASN A 362 2.32 -28.02 -6.79
CA ASN A 362 1.38 -27.72 -7.88
C ASN A 362 0.67 -26.37 -7.63
N PHE A 363 0.25 -26.08 -6.41
CA PHE A 363 -0.29 -24.77 -6.03
C PHE A 363 0.72 -23.64 -6.21
N ALA A 364 1.99 -23.88 -5.87
CA ALA A 364 3.06 -22.91 -6.00
C ALA A 364 3.42 -22.59 -7.47
N ASP A 365 3.31 -23.58 -8.35
CA ASP A 365 3.66 -23.47 -9.77
C ASP A 365 2.65 -22.62 -10.57
N ILE A 366 1.38 -22.58 -10.16
CA ILE A 366 0.33 -21.82 -10.85
C ILE A 366 0.25 -20.35 -10.41
N GLN A 367 1.07 -19.93 -9.45
CA GLN A 367 1.06 -18.52 -9.03
C GLN A 367 1.59 -17.62 -10.14
N ALA A 368 0.89 -16.49 -10.36
CA ALA A 368 1.22 -15.52 -11.41
C ALA A 368 1.26 -14.09 -10.86
N PRO A 369 2.06 -13.21 -11.44
CA PRO A 369 2.10 -11.81 -11.07
C PRO A 369 0.86 -11.07 -11.58
N VAL A 370 0.48 -9.98 -10.89
CA VAL A 370 -0.71 -9.18 -11.24
C VAL A 370 -0.44 -8.16 -12.36
N CYS A 371 0.79 -7.63 -12.46
CA CYS A 371 1.11 -6.50 -13.34
C CYS A 371 1.88 -6.86 -14.60
N TYR A 372 2.30 -8.13 -14.78
CA TYR A 372 3.04 -8.60 -15.96
C TYR A 372 2.73 -10.08 -16.23
N SER A 373 3.16 -10.59 -17.39
CA SER A 373 2.66 -11.85 -17.93
C SER A 373 3.11 -13.10 -17.18
N ASN A 374 4.37 -13.16 -16.75
CA ASN A 374 4.95 -14.36 -16.15
C ASN A 374 6.19 -14.03 -15.32
N PHE A 375 6.32 -14.65 -14.13
CA PHE A 375 7.47 -14.46 -13.25
C PHE A 375 8.80 -14.83 -13.89
N PHE A 376 8.87 -16.02 -14.48
CA PHE A 376 10.14 -16.57 -14.95
C PHE A 376 10.62 -15.94 -16.23
N SER A 377 9.75 -15.71 -17.20
CA SER A 377 10.13 -15.09 -18.46
C SER A 377 10.69 -13.68 -18.27
N VAL A 378 10.02 -12.86 -17.46
CA VAL A 378 10.46 -11.49 -17.17
C VAL A 378 11.74 -11.49 -16.35
N ALA A 379 11.85 -12.31 -15.30
CA ALA A 379 13.07 -12.37 -14.50
C ALA A 379 14.27 -12.84 -15.33
N LYS A 380 14.10 -13.88 -16.17
CA LYS A 380 15.19 -14.39 -17.03
C LYS A 380 15.66 -13.37 -18.05
N SER A 381 14.78 -12.54 -18.61
CA SER A 381 15.13 -11.52 -19.60
C SER A 381 15.99 -10.37 -19.04
N CYS A 382 15.96 -10.15 -17.73
CA CYS A 382 16.72 -9.06 -17.09
C CYS A 382 17.77 -9.55 -16.08
N MET A 383 17.92 -10.84 -15.92
CA MET A 383 18.81 -11.45 -14.91
C MET A 383 20.28 -11.21 -15.21
N LYS A 384 21.04 -10.71 -14.22
CA LYS A 384 22.49 -10.45 -14.29
C LYS A 384 23.27 -11.46 -13.44
N SER A 385 24.60 -11.47 -13.55
CA SER A 385 25.50 -12.36 -12.81
C SER A 385 25.28 -12.29 -11.29
N ARG A 386 25.05 -11.08 -10.74
CA ARG A 386 24.73 -10.91 -9.30
C ARG A 386 23.50 -11.67 -8.87
N HIS A 387 22.46 -11.70 -9.70
CA HIS A 387 21.24 -12.45 -9.41
C HIS A 387 21.49 -13.95 -9.40
N ARG A 388 22.28 -14.46 -10.36
CA ARG A 388 22.62 -15.88 -10.45
C ARG A 388 23.41 -16.36 -9.24
N GLU A 389 24.32 -15.54 -8.72
CA GLU A 389 25.07 -15.84 -7.50
C GLU A 389 24.11 -15.98 -6.30
N GLY A 390 23.22 -15.00 -6.07
CA GLY A 390 22.21 -15.09 -5.03
C GLY A 390 21.28 -16.29 -5.17
N LEU A 391 20.84 -16.61 -6.40
CA LEU A 391 20.00 -17.78 -6.68
C LEU A 391 20.69 -19.11 -6.34
N ARG A 392 22.02 -19.24 -6.60
CA ARG A 392 22.79 -20.45 -6.20
C ARG A 392 22.77 -20.66 -4.69
N HIS A 393 22.83 -19.58 -3.90
CA HIS A 393 22.71 -19.67 -2.44
C HIS A 393 21.33 -20.14 -1.99
N LEU A 394 20.29 -19.91 -2.79
CA LEU A 394 18.93 -20.36 -2.49
C LEU A 394 18.67 -21.84 -2.77
N LEU A 395 19.53 -22.55 -3.52
CA LEU A 395 19.35 -23.99 -3.82
C LEU A 395 19.35 -24.87 -2.56
N ASN A 396 20.04 -24.42 -1.51
CA ASN A 396 20.08 -25.10 -0.21
C ASN A 396 19.49 -24.24 0.92
N PHE A 397 18.65 -23.28 0.58
CA PHE A 397 18.08 -22.31 1.50
C PHE A 397 17.26 -22.95 2.59
N LYS A 398 17.39 -22.39 3.80
CA LYS A 398 16.56 -22.70 4.97
C LYS A 398 16.08 -21.44 5.63
N LEU A 399 14.80 -21.40 5.95
CA LEU A 399 14.17 -20.28 6.68
C LEU A 399 14.67 -20.25 8.13
N LYS A 400 15.16 -19.12 8.58
CA LYS A 400 15.46 -18.87 9.98
C LYS A 400 14.16 -18.61 10.72
N LYS A 401 13.82 -19.50 11.68
CA LYS A 401 12.62 -19.37 12.50
C LYS A 401 12.68 -18.11 13.37
N HIS A 402 11.56 -17.40 13.47
CA HIS A 402 11.43 -16.33 14.45
C HIS A 402 11.39 -16.94 15.88
N PRO A 403 12.00 -16.29 16.90
CA PRO A 403 12.11 -16.87 18.25
C PRO A 403 10.77 -17.22 18.91
N ARG A 404 9.67 -16.57 18.53
CA ARG A 404 8.36 -16.72 19.18
C ARG A 404 7.22 -17.14 18.26
N TYR A 405 7.23 -16.70 16.98
CA TYR A 405 6.08 -16.80 16.09
C TYR A 405 6.50 -17.42 14.76
N ASN A 406 5.93 -18.58 14.44
CA ASN A 406 6.28 -19.29 13.22
C ASN A 406 5.04 -19.96 12.61
N LEU A 407 5.10 -20.17 11.31
CA LEU A 407 4.24 -21.13 10.62
C LEU A 407 4.58 -22.55 11.06
N SER A 408 3.70 -23.52 10.77
CA SER A 408 3.97 -24.93 11.05
C SER A 408 5.25 -25.39 10.35
N SER A 409 5.99 -26.31 11.00
CA SER A 409 7.25 -26.83 10.41
C SER A 409 7.02 -27.48 9.04
N LYS A 410 5.86 -28.10 8.81
CA LYS A 410 5.45 -28.69 7.53
C LYS A 410 5.33 -27.59 6.45
N ARG A 411 4.62 -26.48 6.75
CA ARG A 411 4.45 -25.35 5.83
C ARG A 411 5.79 -24.70 5.51
N LEU A 412 6.64 -24.44 6.51
CA LEU A 412 7.97 -23.87 6.30
C LEU A 412 8.82 -24.74 5.37
N LYS A 413 8.82 -26.07 5.60
CA LYS A 413 9.55 -27.00 4.72
C LYS A 413 9.04 -26.95 3.28
N TYR A 414 7.74 -26.83 3.07
CA TYR A 414 7.19 -26.77 1.71
C TYR A 414 7.50 -25.44 1.02
N ILE A 415 7.47 -24.32 1.77
CA ILE A 415 7.94 -23.02 1.26
C ILE A 415 9.41 -23.09 0.85
N GLU A 416 10.28 -23.69 1.68
CA GLU A 416 11.70 -23.87 1.36
C GLU A 416 11.88 -24.64 0.05
N ILE A 417 11.15 -25.76 -0.13
CA ILE A 417 11.21 -26.59 -1.34
C ILE A 417 10.74 -25.77 -2.55
N ALA A 418 9.66 -25.01 -2.43
CA ALA A 418 9.15 -24.19 -3.53
C ALA A 418 10.13 -23.08 -3.91
N VAL A 419 10.73 -22.40 -2.94
CA VAL A 419 11.78 -21.37 -3.17
C VAL A 419 12.98 -21.98 -3.88
N GLN A 420 13.49 -23.12 -3.40
CA GLN A 420 14.61 -23.85 -4.03
C GLN A 420 14.27 -24.24 -5.48
N LYS A 421 13.07 -24.78 -5.73
CA LYS A 421 12.60 -25.12 -7.07
C LYS A 421 12.57 -23.89 -7.99
N ARG A 422 12.01 -22.77 -7.52
CA ARG A 422 11.92 -21.53 -8.30
C ARG A 422 13.30 -20.96 -8.61
N ALA A 423 14.24 -21.00 -7.65
CA ALA A 423 15.63 -20.63 -7.88
C ALA A 423 16.31 -21.54 -8.93
N SER A 424 16.10 -22.87 -8.89
CA SER A 424 16.60 -23.80 -9.89
C SER A 424 16.04 -23.47 -11.28
N LEU A 425 14.72 -23.28 -11.41
CA LEU A 425 14.07 -22.94 -12.67
C LEU A 425 14.57 -21.61 -13.29
N LEU A 426 14.95 -20.64 -12.46
CA LEU A 426 15.59 -19.40 -12.94
C LEU A 426 17.01 -19.63 -13.44
N LEU A 427 17.75 -20.55 -12.84
CA LEU A 427 19.11 -20.91 -13.27
C LEU A 427 19.15 -21.84 -14.48
N GLU A 428 18.07 -22.57 -14.78
CA GLU A 428 17.97 -23.45 -15.95
C GLU A 428 18.00 -22.64 -17.26
N GLY A 429 18.70 -23.15 -18.27
CA GLY A 429 18.84 -22.50 -19.58
C GLY A 429 20.21 -21.82 -19.78
N GLU A 430 21.15 -22.01 -18.87
CA GLU A 430 22.55 -21.61 -19.07
C GLU A 430 23.27 -22.53 -20.10
N THR A 431 22.84 -22.55 -21.35
CA THR A 431 23.65 -23.00 -22.46
C THR A 431 24.05 -21.77 -23.28
N HIS A 432 25.30 -21.37 -23.11
CA HIS A 432 26.09 -20.50 -23.99
C HIS A 432 25.37 -19.87 -25.19
N SER A 433 24.77 -18.71 -25.00
CA SER A 433 24.72 -17.64 -25.99
C SER A 433 24.52 -16.31 -25.27
N GLU A 434 25.61 -15.57 -25.16
CA GLU A 434 25.60 -14.12 -24.97
C GLU A 434 25.05 -13.49 -26.26
N SER A 435 23.78 -13.66 -26.52
CA SER A 435 23.04 -12.79 -27.40
C SER A 435 22.11 -11.97 -26.50
N GLU A 436 22.53 -10.75 -26.22
CA GLU A 436 21.75 -9.72 -25.56
C GLU A 436 20.43 -9.51 -26.29
N LEU A 437 19.39 -10.18 -25.82
CA LEU A 437 18.03 -9.65 -26.00
C LEU A 437 17.93 -8.45 -25.06
N SER A 438 18.12 -7.25 -25.61
CA SER A 438 18.01 -6.02 -24.86
C SER A 438 16.59 -5.91 -24.30
N PHE A 439 16.46 -6.06 -22.99
CA PHE A 439 15.23 -5.82 -22.25
C PHE A 439 14.89 -4.31 -22.20
N TRP A 440 15.89 -3.46 -22.45
CA TRP A 440 15.84 -2.00 -22.40
C TRP A 440 15.86 -1.35 -23.79
#